data_2f1da5abf63e814a6e12722085d0a4f1
#
_entry.id   2f1da5abf63e814a6e12722085d0a4f1
#
_cell.length_a   1.000
_cell.length_b   1.000
_cell.length_c   1.000
_cell.angle_alpha   90.00
_cell.angle_beta   90.00
_cell.angle_gamma   90.00
#
_symmetry.space_group_name_H-M   'P 1'
#
loop_
_entity.id
_entity.type
_entity.pdbx_description
1 polymer ?
#
loop_
_entity_poly.entity_id
_entity_poly.type
_entity_poly.pdbx_seq_one_letter_code
_entity_poly.pdbx_strand_id
1 'polypeptide(L)'
;SVASRGLGDVYKRQILNCVSRIGWLNRMTQFKDKAGSDKEKASVGLYIYPNLMAADILLYKATHVPVGADQKQHLELSRDIAQKFNNDFNCKEFFPIPDPLIPKNVSRVMSLRDGTKKMSKSEESDFSRINLKDNADEILKKIKKAKSDSEPIPDNLSNLEKKPEALNLINIYAEMTKKSLEVVPVSYTHLRAHETLR
;
A
#
# COMPACT_ATOMS: atom_id res chain seq x y z
N SER A 1 11.24 23.94 -9.93
CA SER A 1 12.25 23.20 -9.15
C SER A 1 11.59 22.35 -8.08
N VAL A 2 12.26 21.29 -7.63
CA VAL A 2 11.74 20.36 -6.59
C VAL A 2 11.47 21.11 -5.28
N ALA A 3 12.29 22.12 -4.95
CA ALA A 3 12.14 22.93 -3.74
C ALA A 3 10.87 23.79 -3.73
N SER A 4 10.41 24.28 -4.90
CA SER A 4 9.19 25.10 -4.97
C SER A 4 7.90 24.27 -4.83
N ARG A 5 7.94 22.96 -5.12
CA ARG A 5 6.80 22.07 -4.92
C ARG A 5 6.57 21.76 -3.44
N GLY A 6 7.63 21.45 -2.70
CA GLY A 6 7.54 21.19 -1.26
C GLY A 6 7.02 22.37 -0.43
N LEU A 7 7.28 23.62 -0.85
CA LEU A 7 6.70 24.81 -0.20
C LEU A 7 5.18 24.88 -0.41
N GLY A 8 4.70 24.57 -1.62
CA GLY A 8 3.27 24.57 -1.92
C GLY A 8 2.48 23.60 -1.03
N ASP A 9 3.01 22.41 -0.81
CA ASP A 9 2.39 21.37 0.02
C ASP A 9 2.32 21.79 1.49
N VAL A 10 3.39 22.43 2.00
CA VAL A 10 3.45 22.95 3.38
C VAL A 10 2.42 24.05 3.61
N TYR A 11 2.30 25.03 2.69
CA TYR A 11 1.31 26.11 2.82
C TYR A 11 -0.12 25.56 2.74
N LYS A 12 -0.42 24.66 1.81
CA LYS A 12 -1.76 24.06 1.71
C LYS A 12 -2.10 23.24 2.95
N ARG A 13 -1.14 22.51 3.51
CA ARG A 13 -1.34 21.81 4.79
C ARG A 13 -1.79 22.78 5.90
N GLN A 14 -1.19 23.96 6.00
CA GLN A 14 -1.58 24.96 7.00
C GLN A 14 -3.06 25.34 6.85
N ILE A 15 -3.51 25.62 5.62
CA ILE A 15 -4.92 25.92 5.33
C ILE A 15 -5.81 24.72 5.66
N LEU A 16 -5.43 23.53 5.22
CA LEU A 16 -6.22 22.31 5.45
C LEU A 16 -6.27 21.93 6.92
N ASN A 17 -5.24 22.25 7.72
CA ASN A 17 -5.30 22.08 9.18
C ASN A 17 -6.41 22.93 9.82
N CYS A 18 -6.68 24.13 9.28
CA CYS A 18 -7.76 25.00 9.76
C CYS A 18 -9.15 24.48 9.36
N VAL A 19 -9.24 23.68 8.30
CA VAL A 19 -10.49 23.08 7.82
C VAL A 19 -10.77 21.74 8.49
N SER A 20 -9.72 20.96 8.80
CA SER A 20 -9.84 19.62 9.35
C SER A 20 -10.43 19.61 10.76
N ARG A 21 -11.23 18.59 11.04
CA ARG A 21 -11.82 18.41 12.38
C ARG A 21 -10.93 17.52 13.24
N ILE A 22 -10.71 17.90 14.49
CA ILE A 22 -9.97 17.11 15.50
C ILE A 22 -10.52 15.68 15.59
N GLY A 23 -11.85 15.51 15.58
CA GLY A 23 -12.50 14.21 15.65
C GLY A 23 -12.17 13.29 14.48
N TRP A 24 -11.83 13.82 13.30
CA TRP A 24 -11.36 13.01 12.16
C TRP A 24 -9.96 12.47 12.38
N LEU A 25 -9.05 13.32 12.87
CA LEU A 25 -7.68 12.94 13.18
C LEU A 25 -7.60 11.95 14.35
N ASN A 26 -8.46 12.10 15.36
CA ASN A 26 -8.55 11.18 16.50
C ASN A 26 -8.97 9.76 16.07
N ARG A 27 -9.68 9.60 14.97
CA ARG A 27 -10.11 8.29 14.45
C ARG A 27 -9.03 7.58 13.65
N MET A 28 -7.94 8.27 13.26
CA MET A 28 -6.87 7.68 12.46
C MET A 28 -6.20 6.53 13.20
N THR A 29 -6.22 5.32 12.63
CA THR A 29 -5.66 4.11 13.23
C THR A 29 -4.16 4.24 13.45
N GLN A 30 -3.41 4.76 12.49
CA GLN A 30 -1.97 4.94 12.62
C GLN A 30 -1.57 5.88 13.76
N PHE A 31 -2.37 6.90 14.07
CA PHE A 31 -2.14 7.73 15.24
C PHE A 31 -2.31 6.93 16.53
N LYS A 32 -3.40 6.13 16.61
CA LYS A 32 -3.68 5.28 17.78
C LYS A 32 -2.57 4.25 18.02
N ASP A 33 -2.11 3.60 16.94
CA ASP A 33 -1.09 2.55 17.01
C ASP A 33 0.29 3.09 17.41
N LYS A 34 0.67 4.26 16.87
CA LYS A 34 2.00 4.85 17.10
C LYS A 34 2.09 5.72 18.35
N ALA A 35 1.01 6.33 18.76
CA ALA A 35 0.97 7.13 20.00
C ALA A 35 1.02 6.25 21.25
N GLY A 36 0.62 4.96 21.16
CA GLY A 36 0.58 4.04 22.28
C GLY A 36 -0.44 4.44 23.34
N SER A 37 -0.18 4.06 24.59
CA SER A 37 -1.04 4.36 25.74
C SER A 37 -0.97 5.83 26.17
N ASP A 38 0.17 6.49 25.96
CA ASP A 38 0.42 7.88 26.39
C ASP A 38 0.35 8.83 25.17
N LYS A 39 -0.87 9.22 24.84
CA LYS A 39 -1.12 10.09 23.68
C LYS A 39 -0.58 11.51 23.86
N GLU A 40 -0.37 11.95 25.10
CA GLU A 40 0.13 13.29 25.41
C GLU A 40 1.59 13.45 25.03
N LYS A 41 2.37 12.36 25.01
CA LYS A 41 3.75 12.35 24.54
C LYS A 41 3.90 12.24 23.02
N ALA A 42 2.81 12.00 22.30
CA ALA A 42 2.85 11.93 20.85
C ALA A 42 3.15 13.31 20.24
N SER A 43 4.01 13.34 19.24
CA SER A 43 4.32 14.61 18.57
C SER A 43 3.12 15.12 17.77
N VAL A 44 2.98 16.45 17.70
CA VAL A 44 1.97 17.10 16.83
C VAL A 44 2.15 16.66 15.37
N GLY A 45 3.39 16.44 14.92
CA GLY A 45 3.66 15.93 13.58
C GLY A 45 3.00 14.58 13.30
N LEU A 46 3.03 13.66 14.28
CA LEU A 46 2.34 12.37 14.17
C LEU A 46 0.82 12.52 14.10
N TYR A 47 0.27 13.54 14.73
CA TYR A 47 -1.16 13.80 14.73
C TYR A 47 -1.65 14.43 13.43
N ILE A 48 -0.88 15.35 12.84
CA ILE A 48 -1.31 16.16 11.69
C ILE A 48 -0.74 15.70 10.34
N TYR A 49 0.17 14.70 10.28
CA TYR A 49 0.72 14.24 8.99
C TYR A 49 -0.35 13.76 7.99
N PRO A 50 -1.55 13.24 8.39
CA PRO A 50 -2.58 12.89 7.43
C PRO A 50 -3.09 14.11 6.63
N ASN A 51 -3.06 15.30 7.23
CA ASN A 51 -3.40 16.54 6.52
C ASN A 51 -2.33 16.94 5.50
N LEU A 52 -1.05 16.60 5.75
CA LEU A 52 -0.01 16.78 4.75
C LEU A 52 -0.25 15.87 3.54
N MET A 53 -0.58 14.59 3.78
CA MET A 53 -0.94 13.67 2.71
C MET A 53 -2.16 14.14 1.93
N ALA A 54 -3.18 14.68 2.61
CA ALA A 54 -4.33 15.29 1.94
C ALA A 54 -3.90 16.49 1.08
N ALA A 55 -2.96 17.34 1.56
CA ALA A 55 -2.43 18.45 0.79
C ALA A 55 -1.69 17.98 -0.47
N ASP A 56 -0.89 16.91 -0.37
CA ASP A 56 -0.17 16.33 -1.50
C ASP A 56 -1.13 15.83 -2.59
N ILE A 57 -2.26 15.25 -2.21
CA ILE A 57 -3.29 14.76 -3.14
C ILE A 57 -4.09 15.94 -3.75
N LEU A 58 -4.58 16.83 -2.90
CA LEU A 58 -5.48 17.91 -3.31
C LEU A 58 -4.77 19.03 -4.06
N LEU A 59 -3.45 19.22 -3.83
CA LEU A 59 -2.64 20.19 -4.56
C LEU A 59 -2.70 19.97 -6.07
N TYR A 60 -2.68 18.72 -6.49
CA TYR A 60 -2.68 18.33 -7.90
C TYR A 60 -4.08 18.11 -8.46
N LYS A 61 -5.13 18.37 -7.66
CA LYS A 61 -6.52 18.13 -8.03
C LYS A 61 -6.74 16.70 -8.55
N ALA A 62 -6.12 15.72 -7.89
CA ALA A 62 -6.23 14.33 -8.27
C ALA A 62 -7.67 13.85 -8.14
N THR A 63 -8.19 13.22 -9.19
CA THR A 63 -9.53 12.60 -9.20
C THR A 63 -9.47 11.13 -8.78
N HIS A 64 -8.33 10.46 -9.02
CA HIS A 64 -8.10 9.08 -8.67
C HIS A 64 -6.71 8.92 -8.08
N VAL A 65 -6.60 8.15 -7.01
CA VAL A 65 -5.33 7.93 -6.30
C VAL A 65 -5.08 6.43 -6.13
N PRO A 66 -4.03 5.87 -6.75
CA PRO A 66 -3.65 4.48 -6.52
C PRO A 66 -3.09 4.33 -5.09
N VAL A 67 -3.76 3.55 -4.27
CA VAL A 67 -3.41 3.32 -2.87
C VAL A 67 -3.55 1.86 -2.49
N GLY A 68 -2.70 1.41 -1.56
CA GLY A 68 -2.91 0.14 -0.87
C GLY A 68 -4.08 0.22 0.12
N ALA A 69 -4.60 -0.93 0.53
CA ALA A 69 -5.72 -0.99 1.48
C ALA A 69 -5.42 -0.29 2.81
N ASP A 70 -4.15 -0.27 3.24
CA ASP A 70 -3.70 0.41 4.45
C ASP A 70 -3.75 1.94 4.38
N GLN A 71 -3.81 2.52 3.18
CA GLN A 71 -3.91 3.97 2.95
C GLN A 71 -5.33 4.45 2.69
N LYS A 72 -6.31 3.54 2.64
CA LYS A 72 -7.71 3.88 2.37
C LYS A 72 -8.24 4.93 3.32
N GLN A 73 -7.97 4.78 4.63
CA GLN A 73 -8.44 5.72 5.65
C GLN A 73 -7.86 7.14 5.48
N HIS A 74 -6.61 7.27 5.03
CA HIS A 74 -6.01 8.57 4.73
C HIS A 74 -6.67 9.23 3.52
N LEU A 75 -7.04 8.43 2.52
CA LEU A 75 -7.74 8.96 1.36
C LEU A 75 -9.17 9.37 1.70
N GLU A 76 -9.88 8.63 2.57
CA GLU A 76 -11.19 9.02 3.09
C GLU A 76 -11.11 10.37 3.84
N LEU A 77 -10.07 10.56 4.66
CA LEU A 77 -9.83 11.87 5.29
C LEU A 77 -9.61 12.98 4.25
N SER A 78 -8.86 12.71 3.18
CA SER A 78 -8.64 13.68 2.11
C SER A 78 -9.95 14.06 1.40
N ARG A 79 -10.86 13.11 1.23
CA ARG A 79 -12.20 13.32 0.69
C ARG A 79 -13.05 14.22 1.61
N ASP A 80 -13.07 13.91 2.90
CA ASP A 80 -13.80 14.69 3.91
C ASP A 80 -13.30 16.14 3.95
N ILE A 81 -11.98 16.34 3.90
CA ILE A 81 -11.35 17.68 3.87
C ILE A 81 -11.73 18.42 2.60
N ALA A 82 -11.65 17.77 1.42
CA ALA A 82 -12.00 18.38 0.14
C ALA A 82 -13.47 18.83 0.12
N GLN A 83 -14.37 17.95 0.56
CA GLN A 83 -15.80 18.26 0.61
C GLN A 83 -16.10 19.39 1.59
N LYS A 84 -15.49 19.36 2.78
CA LYS A 84 -15.67 20.43 3.76
C LYS A 84 -15.14 21.76 3.25
N PHE A 85 -13.95 21.78 2.63
CA PHE A 85 -13.40 23.00 2.02
C PHE A 85 -14.33 23.58 0.98
N ASN A 86 -14.79 22.74 0.03
CA ASN A 86 -15.72 23.18 -1.01
C ASN A 86 -17.00 23.78 -0.44
N ASN A 87 -17.53 23.21 0.64
CA ASN A 87 -18.75 23.70 1.30
C ASN A 87 -18.50 24.99 2.09
N ASP A 88 -17.44 25.03 2.91
CA ASP A 88 -17.16 26.19 3.79
C ASP A 88 -16.86 27.47 2.98
N PHE A 89 -16.24 27.32 1.82
CA PHE A 89 -15.87 28.44 0.95
C PHE A 89 -16.86 28.67 -0.23
N ASN A 90 -17.98 27.94 -0.27
CA ASN A 90 -18.95 27.98 -1.37
C ASN A 90 -18.32 27.81 -2.77
N CYS A 91 -17.27 27.05 -2.86
CA CYS A 91 -16.52 26.77 -4.09
C CYS A 91 -16.93 25.41 -4.63
N LYS A 92 -17.89 25.36 -5.56
CA LYS A 92 -18.25 24.08 -6.20
C LYS A 92 -17.02 23.49 -6.87
N GLU A 93 -16.65 22.29 -6.44
CA GLU A 93 -15.58 21.47 -7.04
C GLU A 93 -14.20 22.15 -7.14
N PHE A 94 -13.87 23.07 -6.25
CA PHE A 94 -12.51 23.63 -6.20
C PHE A 94 -11.48 22.51 -5.99
N PHE A 95 -11.76 21.60 -5.05
CA PHE A 95 -11.08 20.33 -4.94
C PHE A 95 -11.99 19.21 -5.46
N PRO A 96 -11.58 18.42 -6.47
CA PRO A 96 -12.27 17.19 -6.82
C PRO A 96 -12.22 16.25 -5.62
N ILE A 97 -13.23 15.39 -5.47
CA ILE A 97 -13.26 14.37 -4.43
C ILE A 97 -12.49 13.16 -4.96
N PRO A 98 -11.29 12.85 -4.43
CA PRO A 98 -10.45 11.80 -5.00
C PRO A 98 -11.01 10.41 -4.71
N ASP A 99 -11.04 9.52 -5.72
CA ASP A 99 -11.46 8.14 -5.58
C ASP A 99 -10.26 7.18 -5.44
N PRO A 100 -10.35 6.15 -4.59
CA PRO A 100 -9.30 5.17 -4.43
C PRO A 100 -9.24 4.22 -5.62
N LEU A 101 -8.05 4.04 -6.18
CA LEU A 101 -7.75 2.94 -7.09
C LEU A 101 -7.04 1.85 -6.28
N ILE A 102 -7.81 0.89 -5.75
CA ILE A 102 -7.28 -0.24 -4.99
C ILE A 102 -7.26 -1.46 -5.91
N PRO A 103 -6.10 -2.03 -6.22
CA PRO A 103 -6.02 -3.28 -6.98
C PRO A 103 -6.77 -4.39 -6.26
N LYS A 104 -7.67 -5.08 -6.98
CA LYS A 104 -8.52 -6.11 -6.38
C LYS A 104 -7.73 -7.33 -5.90
N ASN A 105 -6.67 -7.70 -6.61
CA ASN A 105 -5.95 -8.96 -6.42
C ASN A 105 -4.67 -8.84 -5.59
N VAL A 106 -4.00 -7.68 -5.56
CA VAL A 106 -2.75 -7.46 -4.81
C VAL A 106 -2.84 -6.18 -3.99
N SER A 107 -3.73 -6.18 -3.02
CA SER A 107 -3.83 -5.06 -2.07
C SER A 107 -2.64 -4.98 -1.10
N ARG A 108 -1.91 -6.08 -0.93
CA ARG A 108 -0.76 -6.17 -0.02
C ARG A 108 0.24 -7.21 -0.51
N VAL A 109 1.49 -6.79 -0.76
CA VAL A 109 2.61 -7.69 -1.05
C VAL A 109 3.27 -8.07 0.26
N MET A 110 3.49 -9.38 0.47
CA MET A 110 4.05 -9.92 1.70
C MET A 110 5.56 -10.13 1.57
N SER A 111 6.26 -10.26 2.71
CA SER A 111 7.69 -10.51 2.76
C SER A 111 8.03 -11.85 2.08
N LEU A 112 9.15 -11.90 1.36
CA LEU A 112 9.65 -13.13 0.74
C LEU A 112 10.15 -14.15 1.78
N ARG A 113 10.41 -13.70 3.02
CA ARG A 113 10.92 -14.55 4.12
C ARG A 113 9.80 -14.97 5.08
N ASP A 114 8.66 -14.28 5.05
CA ASP A 114 7.52 -14.54 5.92
C ASP A 114 6.23 -14.07 5.22
N GLY A 115 5.50 -15.00 4.64
CA GLY A 115 4.25 -14.72 3.90
C GLY A 115 3.13 -14.15 4.76
N THR A 116 3.27 -14.10 6.08
CA THR A 116 2.29 -13.51 7.00
C THR A 116 2.58 -12.04 7.30
N LYS A 117 3.80 -11.55 7.04
CA LYS A 117 4.22 -10.17 7.29
C LYS A 117 4.25 -9.36 6.01
N LYS A 118 3.82 -8.09 6.09
CA LYS A 118 3.92 -7.15 4.97
C LYS A 118 5.39 -6.92 4.59
N MET A 119 5.69 -6.90 3.29
CA MET A 119 7.00 -6.49 2.78
C MET A 119 7.35 -5.08 3.27
N SER A 120 8.48 -4.91 3.93
CA SER A 120 8.88 -3.66 4.57
C SER A 120 10.32 -3.29 4.27
N LYS A 121 10.58 -1.98 4.12
CA LYS A 121 11.93 -1.43 3.97
C LYS A 121 12.76 -1.54 5.26
N SER A 122 12.10 -1.57 6.41
CA SER A 122 12.74 -1.61 7.74
C SER A 122 13.12 -3.00 8.20
N GLU A 123 12.83 -4.05 7.42
CA GLU A 123 13.26 -5.40 7.74
C GLU A 123 14.78 -5.52 7.51
N GLU A 124 15.51 -6.14 8.46
CA GLU A 124 16.98 -6.22 8.41
C GLU A 124 17.49 -6.96 7.17
N SER A 125 16.84 -8.06 6.80
CA SER A 125 17.25 -8.87 5.66
C SER A 125 16.80 -8.28 4.33
N ASP A 126 17.73 -7.96 3.45
CA ASP A 126 17.43 -7.52 2.08
C ASP A 126 16.73 -8.61 1.23
N PHE A 127 16.86 -9.88 1.61
CA PHE A 127 16.15 -11.00 0.97
C PHE A 127 14.66 -11.07 1.32
N SER A 128 14.17 -10.22 2.21
CA SER A 128 12.75 -10.14 2.54
C SER A 128 11.92 -9.38 1.51
N ARG A 129 12.57 -8.61 0.62
CA ARG A 129 11.94 -7.67 -0.29
C ARG A 129 12.61 -7.61 -1.65
N ILE A 130 11.86 -7.12 -2.64
CA ILE A 130 12.38 -6.72 -3.94
C ILE A 130 12.43 -5.20 -3.95
N ASN A 131 13.59 -4.63 -4.25
CA ASN A 131 13.78 -3.20 -4.38
C ASN A 131 13.66 -2.78 -5.85
N LEU A 132 13.22 -1.55 -6.10
CA LEU A 132 13.15 -1.00 -7.47
C LEU A 132 14.53 -0.87 -8.16
N LYS A 133 15.62 -0.96 -7.38
CA LYS A 133 17.00 -0.90 -7.88
C LYS A 133 17.60 -2.29 -8.17
N ASP A 134 16.91 -3.35 -7.76
CA ASP A 134 17.41 -4.71 -7.97
C ASP A 134 17.41 -5.04 -9.47
N ASN A 135 18.52 -5.58 -9.96
CA ASN A 135 18.60 -6.11 -11.31
C ASN A 135 17.97 -7.52 -11.40
N ALA A 136 17.85 -8.06 -12.62
CA ALA A 136 17.19 -9.34 -12.86
C ALA A 136 17.84 -10.51 -12.10
N ASP A 137 19.18 -10.53 -11.99
CA ASP A 137 19.89 -11.58 -11.27
C ASP A 137 19.69 -11.51 -9.76
N GLU A 138 19.63 -10.30 -9.22
CA GLU A 138 19.32 -10.07 -7.80
C GLU A 138 17.89 -10.49 -7.46
N ILE A 139 16.93 -10.12 -8.30
CA ILE A 139 15.52 -10.54 -8.15
C ILE A 139 15.43 -12.07 -8.20
N LEU A 140 16.09 -12.71 -9.16
CA LEU A 140 16.11 -14.16 -9.29
C LEU A 140 16.70 -14.83 -8.04
N LYS A 141 17.81 -14.31 -7.51
CA LYS A 141 18.42 -14.80 -6.25
C LYS A 141 17.47 -14.65 -5.07
N LYS A 142 16.76 -13.52 -4.97
CA LYS A 142 15.81 -13.28 -3.88
C LYS A 142 14.60 -14.21 -3.96
N ILE A 143 14.06 -14.44 -5.16
CA ILE A 143 12.94 -15.38 -5.38
C ILE A 143 13.38 -16.83 -5.09
N LYS A 144 14.57 -17.26 -5.55
CA LYS A 144 15.10 -18.59 -5.24
C LYS A 144 15.33 -18.83 -3.76
N LYS A 145 15.63 -17.77 -2.98
CA LYS A 145 15.81 -17.83 -1.51
C LYS A 145 14.54 -17.49 -0.74
N ALA A 146 13.43 -17.20 -1.41
CA ALA A 146 12.16 -16.98 -0.75
C ALA A 146 11.76 -18.23 0.04
N LYS A 147 11.11 -18.00 1.19
CA LYS A 147 10.61 -19.11 1.99
C LYS A 147 9.51 -19.84 1.21
N SER A 148 9.64 -21.14 1.12
CA SER A 148 8.64 -22.03 0.52
C SER A 148 8.56 -23.30 1.36
N ASP A 149 7.43 -23.98 1.28
CA ASP A 149 7.29 -25.31 1.85
C ASP A 149 7.70 -26.42 0.83
N SER A 150 7.86 -27.64 1.32
CA SER A 150 8.25 -28.79 0.50
C SER A 150 7.05 -29.44 -0.22
N GLU A 151 5.84 -29.04 0.11
CA GLU A 151 4.64 -29.63 -0.48
C GLU A 151 4.30 -28.98 -1.82
N PRO A 152 3.69 -29.73 -2.76
CA PRO A 152 3.26 -29.17 -4.03
C PRO A 152 2.22 -28.06 -3.85
N ILE A 153 2.19 -27.15 -4.82
CA ILE A 153 1.19 -26.08 -4.86
C ILE A 153 -0.19 -26.71 -5.07
N PRO A 154 -1.17 -26.42 -4.22
CA PRO A 154 -2.51 -26.98 -4.37
C PRO A 154 -3.23 -26.41 -5.59
N ASP A 155 -4.04 -27.23 -6.24
CA ASP A 155 -4.82 -26.85 -7.45
C ASP A 155 -6.02 -25.95 -7.14
N ASN A 156 -6.38 -25.75 -5.87
CA ASN A 156 -7.52 -24.94 -5.47
C ASN A 156 -7.13 -23.79 -4.54
N LEU A 157 -7.83 -22.65 -4.68
CA LEU A 157 -7.58 -21.43 -3.92
C LEU A 157 -7.75 -21.60 -2.42
N SER A 158 -8.73 -22.39 -1.96
CA SER A 158 -9.00 -22.58 -0.52
C SER A 158 -7.85 -23.26 0.21
N ASN A 159 -7.11 -24.15 -0.46
CA ASN A 159 -5.91 -24.78 0.11
C ASN A 159 -4.67 -23.88 -0.06
N LEU A 160 -4.64 -23.05 -1.10
CA LEU A 160 -3.56 -22.08 -1.32
C LEU A 160 -3.56 -21.00 -0.23
N GLU A 161 -4.71 -20.59 0.29
CA GLU A 161 -4.82 -19.63 1.41
C GLU A 161 -4.13 -20.13 2.69
N LYS A 162 -3.99 -21.43 2.86
CA LYS A 162 -3.25 -22.05 3.98
C LYS A 162 -1.73 -21.98 3.81
N LYS A 163 -1.25 -21.58 2.63
CA LYS A 163 0.17 -21.47 2.26
C LYS A 163 0.53 -20.02 1.90
N PRO A 164 0.69 -19.14 2.89
CA PRO A 164 0.82 -17.70 2.66
C PRO A 164 2.06 -17.32 1.82
N GLU A 165 3.15 -18.09 1.91
CA GLU A 165 4.36 -17.87 1.12
C GLU A 165 4.12 -18.15 -0.37
N ALA A 166 3.50 -19.30 -0.68
CA ALA A 166 3.14 -19.66 -2.05
C ALA A 166 2.10 -18.71 -2.63
N LEU A 167 1.08 -18.37 -1.84
CA LEU A 167 0.05 -17.41 -2.24
C LEU A 167 0.63 -16.05 -2.59
N ASN A 168 1.60 -15.56 -1.81
CA ASN A 168 2.28 -14.30 -2.08
C ASN A 168 2.98 -14.29 -3.45
N LEU A 169 3.77 -15.32 -3.75
CA LEU A 169 4.47 -15.44 -5.03
C LEU A 169 3.50 -15.57 -6.22
N ILE A 170 2.44 -16.35 -6.04
CA ILE A 170 1.40 -16.54 -7.06
C ILE A 170 0.64 -15.24 -7.31
N ASN A 171 0.31 -14.48 -6.27
CA ASN A 171 -0.32 -13.16 -6.41
C ASN A 171 0.57 -12.20 -7.21
N ILE A 172 1.86 -12.13 -6.88
CA ILE A 172 2.82 -11.28 -7.62
C ILE A 172 2.87 -11.70 -9.09
N TYR A 173 2.97 -13.00 -9.36
CA TYR A 173 3.03 -13.51 -10.73
C TYR A 173 1.73 -13.27 -11.52
N ALA A 174 0.58 -13.51 -10.90
CA ALA A 174 -0.74 -13.29 -11.50
C ALA A 174 -0.91 -11.83 -11.94
N GLU A 175 -0.52 -10.88 -11.06
CA GLU A 175 -0.61 -9.46 -11.36
C GLU A 175 0.35 -9.03 -12.48
N MET A 176 1.58 -9.52 -12.47
CA MET A 176 2.57 -9.21 -13.51
C MET A 176 2.16 -9.77 -14.88
N THR A 177 1.49 -10.93 -14.90
CA THR A 177 1.05 -11.59 -16.14
C THR A 177 -0.37 -11.25 -16.54
N LYS A 178 -1.11 -10.51 -15.70
CA LYS A 178 -2.56 -10.22 -15.84
C LYS A 178 -3.43 -11.48 -16.01
N LYS A 179 -3.02 -12.58 -15.38
CA LYS A 179 -3.77 -13.83 -15.35
C LYS A 179 -4.61 -13.93 -14.08
N SER A 180 -5.75 -14.61 -14.14
CA SER A 180 -6.55 -14.86 -12.95
C SER A 180 -5.83 -15.84 -12.02
N LEU A 181 -6.06 -15.69 -10.71
CA LEU A 181 -5.47 -16.57 -9.67
C LEU A 181 -5.91 -18.04 -9.81
N GLU A 182 -7.02 -18.30 -10.49
CA GLU A 182 -7.51 -19.67 -10.74
C GLU A 182 -6.68 -20.41 -11.80
N VAL A 183 -6.10 -19.66 -12.76
CA VAL A 183 -5.33 -20.22 -13.88
C VAL A 183 -3.85 -20.41 -13.52
N VAL A 184 -3.32 -19.59 -12.65
CA VAL A 184 -1.89 -19.57 -12.31
C VAL A 184 -1.40 -20.85 -11.65
N PRO A 185 -2.07 -21.44 -10.63
CA PRO A 185 -1.64 -22.68 -10.00
C PRO A 185 -1.50 -23.83 -11.00
N VAL A 186 -2.49 -23.99 -11.88
CA VAL A 186 -2.50 -25.03 -12.93
C VAL A 186 -1.34 -24.85 -13.90
N SER A 187 -1.01 -23.62 -14.29
CA SER A 187 0.13 -23.33 -15.16
C SER A 187 1.47 -23.62 -14.50
N TYR A 188 1.58 -23.44 -13.17
CA TYR A 188 2.82 -23.63 -12.41
C TYR A 188 3.14 -25.12 -12.19
N THR A 189 2.15 -25.95 -11.97
CA THR A 189 2.32 -27.41 -11.86
C THR A 189 2.83 -28.01 -13.15
N HIS A 190 2.37 -27.52 -14.31
CA HIS A 190 2.86 -27.93 -15.62
C HIS A 190 4.31 -27.50 -15.90
N LEU A 191 4.72 -26.29 -15.46
CA LEU A 191 6.10 -25.82 -15.64
C LEU A 191 7.11 -26.66 -14.85
N ARG A 192 6.79 -27.09 -13.63
CA ARG A 192 7.65 -27.93 -12.82
C ARG A 192 7.81 -29.36 -13.39
N ALA A 193 6.79 -29.89 -14.03
CA ALA A 193 6.86 -31.19 -14.70
C ALA A 193 7.83 -31.17 -15.91
N HIS A 194 8.02 -30.02 -16.56
CA HIS A 194 8.96 -29.85 -17.66
C HIS A 194 10.42 -29.59 -17.22
N GLU A 195 10.65 -29.01 -16.04
CA GLU A 195 12.02 -28.76 -15.52
C GLU A 195 12.66 -30.02 -14.86
N THR A 196 11.88 -31.01 -14.45
CA THR A 196 12.39 -32.29 -13.91
C THR A 196 12.76 -33.31 -14.99
N LEU A 197 12.58 -32.99 -16.27
CA LEU A 197 12.91 -33.87 -17.41
C LEU A 197 14.12 -33.36 -18.24
N ARG A 198 14.96 -32.48 -17.64
CA ARG A 198 16.24 -32.08 -18.26
C ARG A 198 17.41 -32.30 -17.30
#